data_de362a523aedf1302c7223273ca1e1be
#
_entry.id   de362a523aedf1302c7223273ca1e1be
#
_cell.length_a   1.000
_cell.length_b   1.000
_cell.length_c   1.000
_cell.angle_alpha   90.00
_cell.angle_beta   90.00
_cell.angle_gamma   90.00
#
_symmetry.space_group_name_H-M   'P 1'
#
loop_
_entity.id
_entity.type
_entity.pdbx_description
1 polymer ?
#
loop_
_entity_poly.entity_id
_entity_poly.type
_entity_poly.pdbx_seq_one_letter_code
_entity_poly.pdbx_strand_id
1 'polypeptide(L)'
;RLAMRVYYADAALSKKYALQAVNHSYGVMKTKDDEAKMERGASLEFKNNLDVLINQYNECRMGSSMLAYLGGYQDPRLPKYFNTSTVSQAVTVGTYGKYSGVPTGHDVSSNDAFRDSSRPAITSTTPTYWMRASEVYFLLAEAALHGFAVGGTAESLYEKGIEMSFEENGIASSEVADYMSSGLKPSAYSFHLTNPGVNVDVPAVTEATTAWSGTDEEKLEKIMIQKWIALYPNGQEAWTEYRRTGYPKLHSVVTNYSNGEVDSEVGIRRMRFPTNKSTSAEDIANLESARKLLRGGLDKAGTRLWWDNKNH
;
A
#
# COMPACT_ATOMS: atom_id res chain seq x y z
N ARG A 1 11.62 5.67 8.01
CA ARG A 1 10.30 5.03 8.22
C ARG A 1 9.75 5.32 9.62
N LEU A 2 10.37 4.87 10.70
CA LEU A 2 9.86 5.05 12.08
C LEU A 2 9.70 6.52 12.49
N ALA A 3 10.59 7.42 12.05
CA ALA A 3 10.47 8.84 12.33
C ALA A 3 9.14 9.42 11.81
N MET A 4 8.77 9.16 10.58
CA MET A 4 7.50 9.64 10.00
C MET A 4 6.28 8.95 10.61
N ARG A 5 6.42 7.70 11.10
CA ARG A 5 5.33 6.96 11.76
C ARG A 5 4.72 7.71 12.94
N VAL A 6 5.54 8.42 13.70
CA VAL A 6 5.10 9.13 14.92
C VAL A 6 4.63 10.56 14.67
N TYR A 7 4.65 11.05 13.42
CA TYR A 7 4.39 12.47 13.11
C TYR A 7 3.08 12.99 13.70
N TYR A 8 1.98 12.29 13.52
CA TYR A 8 0.67 12.71 14.04
C TYR A 8 0.49 12.50 15.56
N ALA A 9 1.41 11.81 16.20
CA ALA A 9 1.43 11.65 17.65
C ALA A 9 2.38 12.65 18.33
N ASP A 10 3.55 12.89 17.70
CA ASP A 10 4.58 13.81 18.19
C ASP A 10 5.42 14.31 17.02
N ALA A 11 5.04 15.47 16.47
CA ALA A 11 5.73 16.08 15.33
C ALA A 11 7.17 16.51 15.66
N ALA A 12 7.44 16.90 16.91
CA ALA A 12 8.79 17.30 17.33
C ALA A 12 9.73 16.10 17.38
N LEU A 13 9.26 14.98 17.93
CA LEU A 13 9.99 13.72 17.94
C LEU A 13 10.24 13.19 16.53
N SER A 14 9.21 13.25 15.66
CA SER A 14 9.31 12.90 14.25
C SER A 14 10.41 13.71 13.55
N LYS A 15 10.38 15.04 13.67
CA LYS A 15 11.39 15.94 13.10
C LYS A 15 12.80 15.61 13.61
N LYS A 16 12.95 15.42 14.91
CA LYS A 16 14.25 15.08 15.51
C LYS A 16 14.86 13.82 14.87
N TYR A 17 14.10 12.73 14.80
CA TYR A 17 14.63 11.47 14.29
C TYR A 17 14.73 11.44 12.75
N ALA A 18 13.88 12.16 12.04
CA ALA A 18 14.02 12.31 10.59
C ALA A 18 15.34 13.01 10.24
N LEU A 19 15.63 14.13 10.91
CA LEU A 19 16.89 14.85 10.70
C LEU A 19 18.13 14.06 11.17
N GLN A 20 18.03 13.28 12.24
CA GLN A 20 19.12 12.38 12.63
C GLN A 20 19.41 11.32 11.56
N ALA A 21 18.36 10.73 10.95
CA ALA A 21 18.53 9.74 9.90
C ALA A 21 19.15 10.35 8.63
N VAL A 22 18.67 11.53 8.22
CA VAL A 22 19.16 12.21 7.01
C VAL A 22 20.61 12.68 7.16
N ASN A 23 20.98 13.18 8.33
CA ASN A 23 22.32 13.72 8.63
C ASN A 23 23.29 12.65 9.14
N HIS A 24 22.88 11.38 9.19
CA HIS A 24 23.78 10.31 9.61
C HIS A 24 24.94 10.14 8.61
N SER A 25 26.11 9.79 9.09
CA SER A 25 27.32 9.65 8.25
C SER A 25 27.16 8.65 7.10
N TYR A 26 26.36 7.60 7.27
CA TYR A 26 26.03 6.65 6.21
C TYR A 26 24.89 7.13 5.29
N GLY A 27 24.16 8.19 5.68
CA GLY A 27 23.03 8.71 4.90
C GLY A 27 21.81 7.79 4.89
N VAL A 28 20.98 7.98 3.88
CA VAL A 28 19.78 7.18 3.61
C VAL A 28 19.93 6.44 2.28
N MET A 29 19.08 5.44 2.00
CA MET A 29 19.04 4.76 0.72
C MET A 29 18.77 5.78 -0.41
N LYS A 30 19.53 5.70 -1.51
CA LYS A 30 19.47 6.66 -2.63
C LYS A 30 19.29 5.98 -3.98
N THR A 31 19.68 4.73 -4.10
CA THR A 31 19.69 3.98 -5.36
C THR A 31 19.04 2.61 -5.16
N LYS A 32 18.68 1.94 -6.24
CA LYS A 32 18.18 0.57 -6.19
C LYS A 32 19.17 -0.44 -5.61
N ASP A 33 20.47 -0.11 -5.59
CA ASP A 33 21.49 -0.99 -5.03
C ASP A 33 21.52 -0.94 -3.49
N ASP A 34 20.87 0.07 -2.89
CA ASP A 34 20.71 0.21 -1.44
C ASP A 34 19.51 -0.58 -0.88
N GLU A 35 18.74 -1.27 -1.73
CA GLU A 35 17.51 -1.97 -1.33
C GLU A 35 17.78 -3.01 -0.24
N ALA A 36 16.97 -2.98 0.82
CA ALA A 36 16.93 -4.05 1.81
C ALA A 36 16.04 -5.17 1.29
N LYS A 37 16.64 -6.22 0.76
CA LYS A 37 15.95 -7.35 0.15
C LYS A 37 16.56 -8.69 0.54
N MET A 38 15.77 -9.74 0.44
CA MET A 38 16.21 -11.12 0.45
C MET A 38 15.99 -11.71 -0.92
N GLU A 39 17.07 -12.24 -1.52
CA GLU A 39 17.05 -12.84 -2.84
C GLU A 39 17.89 -14.11 -2.87
N ARG A 40 17.75 -14.89 -3.93
CA ARG A 40 18.51 -16.11 -4.11
C ARG A 40 20.00 -15.81 -4.24
N GLY A 41 20.81 -16.33 -3.33
CA GLY A 41 22.26 -16.28 -3.39
C GLY A 41 22.87 -17.54 -4.04
N ALA A 42 24.17 -17.51 -4.33
CA ALA A 42 24.89 -18.63 -4.93
C ALA A 42 24.85 -19.91 -4.06
N SER A 43 24.70 -19.77 -2.74
CA SER A 43 24.73 -20.86 -1.78
C SER A 43 23.44 -21.00 -0.96
N LEU A 44 22.44 -20.16 -1.18
CA LEU A 44 21.20 -20.15 -0.42
C LEU A 44 20.00 -20.38 -1.35
N GLU A 45 19.29 -21.47 -1.13
CA GLU A 45 18.00 -21.69 -1.78
C GLU A 45 16.92 -20.80 -1.12
N PHE A 46 16.87 -19.54 -1.51
CA PHE A 46 15.75 -18.68 -1.15
C PHE A 46 14.61 -18.90 -2.17
N LYS A 47 13.41 -19.11 -1.65
CA LYS A 47 12.18 -19.13 -2.45
C LYS A 47 11.20 -18.13 -1.86
N ASN A 48 10.63 -17.29 -2.70
CA ASN A 48 9.57 -16.37 -2.28
C ASN A 48 8.30 -17.18 -2.00
N ASN A 49 7.87 -17.24 -0.73
CA ASN A 49 6.70 -18.02 -0.34
C ASN A 49 5.37 -17.46 -0.87
N LEU A 50 5.33 -16.21 -1.36
CA LEU A 50 4.15 -15.70 -2.06
C LEU A 50 3.87 -16.50 -3.34
N ASP A 51 4.91 -17.06 -3.98
CA ASP A 51 4.76 -17.95 -5.13
C ASP A 51 3.84 -19.15 -4.82
N VAL A 52 3.95 -19.71 -3.62
CA VAL A 52 3.10 -20.84 -3.18
C VAL A 52 1.63 -20.41 -3.14
N LEU A 53 1.32 -19.26 -2.55
CA LEU A 53 -0.04 -18.75 -2.47
C LEU A 53 -0.60 -18.38 -3.84
N ILE A 54 0.22 -17.79 -4.71
CA ILE A 54 -0.20 -17.27 -6.01
C ILE A 54 -0.32 -18.38 -7.03
N ASN A 55 0.72 -19.22 -7.18
CA ASN A 55 0.86 -20.14 -8.30
C ASN A 55 0.51 -21.59 -7.95
N GLN A 56 0.70 -22.04 -6.70
CA GLN A 56 0.35 -23.40 -6.28
C GLN A 56 -1.06 -23.48 -5.71
N TYR A 57 -1.43 -22.61 -4.76
CA TYR A 57 -2.78 -22.58 -4.19
C TYR A 57 -3.77 -21.75 -5.00
N ASN A 58 -3.29 -20.89 -5.89
CA ASN A 58 -4.13 -20.07 -6.76
C ASN A 58 -5.07 -19.11 -5.99
N GLU A 59 -4.63 -18.60 -4.83
CA GLU A 59 -5.45 -17.85 -3.89
C GLU A 59 -5.36 -16.31 -4.05
N CYS A 60 -4.35 -15.77 -4.74
CA CYS A 60 -4.13 -14.35 -4.81
C CYS A 60 -4.56 -13.75 -6.15
N ARG A 61 -5.26 -12.62 -6.08
CA ARG A 61 -5.68 -11.81 -7.22
C ARG A 61 -5.45 -10.33 -6.95
N MET A 62 -5.37 -9.54 -8.01
CA MET A 62 -5.38 -8.08 -7.91
C MET A 62 -6.70 -7.63 -7.27
N GLY A 63 -6.64 -6.71 -6.31
CA GLY A 63 -7.82 -6.09 -5.73
C GLY A 63 -8.35 -4.94 -6.62
N SER A 64 -9.64 -4.67 -6.55
CA SER A 64 -10.31 -3.62 -7.34
C SER A 64 -9.70 -2.23 -7.12
N SER A 65 -9.31 -1.87 -5.88
CA SER A 65 -8.63 -0.60 -5.62
C SER A 65 -7.31 -0.51 -6.37
N MET A 66 -6.49 -1.59 -6.40
CA MET A 66 -5.23 -1.59 -7.13
C MET A 66 -5.45 -1.41 -8.64
N LEU A 67 -6.47 -2.08 -9.20
CA LEU A 67 -6.85 -1.90 -10.60
C LEU A 67 -7.30 -0.46 -10.88
N ALA A 68 -8.11 0.15 -10.00
CA ALA A 68 -8.59 1.51 -10.18
C ALA A 68 -7.43 2.53 -10.24
N TYR A 69 -6.43 2.38 -9.38
CA TYR A 69 -5.24 3.25 -9.38
C TYR A 69 -4.31 2.98 -10.57
N LEU A 70 -3.80 1.76 -10.70
CA LEU A 70 -2.86 1.43 -11.77
C LEU A 70 -3.48 1.54 -13.16
N GLY A 71 -4.73 1.11 -13.30
CA GLY A 71 -5.47 1.18 -14.56
C GLY A 71 -5.83 2.62 -14.93
N GLY A 72 -6.33 3.40 -13.97
CA GLY A 72 -6.72 4.78 -14.18
C GLY A 72 -5.55 5.68 -14.54
N TYR A 73 -4.40 5.52 -13.89
CA TYR A 73 -3.17 6.22 -14.24
C TYR A 73 -2.49 5.69 -15.52
N GLN A 74 -2.94 4.56 -16.07
CA GLN A 74 -2.19 3.81 -17.09
C GLN A 74 -0.74 3.59 -16.64
N ASP A 75 -0.57 3.18 -15.40
CA ASP A 75 0.71 3.13 -14.71
C ASP A 75 1.62 2.06 -15.34
N PRO A 76 2.86 2.41 -15.76
CA PRO A 76 3.77 1.47 -16.40
C PRO A 76 4.26 0.36 -15.47
N ARG A 77 4.02 0.46 -14.15
CA ARG A 77 4.29 -0.61 -13.17
C ARG A 77 3.22 -1.71 -13.21
N LEU A 78 2.04 -1.46 -13.79
CA LEU A 78 0.95 -2.45 -13.86
C LEU A 78 1.41 -3.78 -14.46
N PRO A 79 2.03 -3.84 -15.67
CA PRO A 79 2.50 -5.09 -16.26
C PRO A 79 3.72 -5.71 -15.53
N LYS A 80 4.36 -4.97 -14.62
CA LYS A 80 5.43 -5.50 -13.75
C LYS A 80 4.88 -6.18 -12.50
N TYR A 81 3.71 -5.74 -12.04
CA TYR A 81 3.07 -6.22 -10.82
C TYR A 81 2.06 -7.33 -11.06
N PHE A 82 1.37 -7.30 -12.19
CA PHE A 82 0.27 -8.22 -12.46
C PHE A 82 0.29 -8.77 -13.89
N ASN A 83 -0.12 -10.02 -14.01
CA ASN A 83 -0.38 -10.65 -15.30
C ASN A 83 -1.73 -10.17 -15.85
N THR A 84 -1.86 -10.18 -17.18
CA THR A 84 -3.14 -9.90 -17.85
C THR A 84 -4.21 -10.92 -17.46
N SER A 85 -5.46 -10.54 -17.66
CA SER A 85 -6.64 -11.37 -17.37
C SER A 85 -7.37 -11.77 -18.66
N THR A 86 -7.98 -12.94 -18.64
CA THR A 86 -8.82 -13.45 -19.75
C THR A 86 -10.31 -13.39 -19.46
N VAL A 87 -10.71 -12.92 -18.24
CA VAL A 87 -12.13 -12.82 -17.92
C VAL A 87 -12.82 -11.81 -18.83
N SER A 88 -14.11 -12.03 -19.13
CA SER A 88 -14.90 -11.17 -20.03
C SER A 88 -15.03 -9.73 -19.50
N GLN A 89 -14.98 -9.54 -18.18
CA GLN A 89 -15.05 -8.25 -17.48
C GLN A 89 -13.71 -7.51 -17.39
N ALA A 90 -12.62 -8.10 -17.93
CA ALA A 90 -11.33 -7.46 -17.92
C ALA A 90 -11.34 -6.17 -18.75
N VAL A 91 -10.83 -5.09 -18.15
CA VAL A 91 -10.76 -3.77 -18.79
C VAL A 91 -9.43 -3.60 -19.52
N THR A 92 -9.45 -2.96 -20.66
CA THR A 92 -8.23 -2.61 -21.41
C THR A 92 -7.56 -1.39 -20.74
N VAL A 93 -6.29 -1.52 -20.43
CA VAL A 93 -5.49 -0.44 -19.83
C VAL A 93 -4.43 0.01 -20.82
N GLY A 94 -4.66 1.13 -21.48
CA GLY A 94 -3.74 1.68 -22.48
C GLY A 94 -3.25 0.60 -23.46
N THR A 95 -1.93 0.49 -23.60
CA THR A 95 -1.24 -0.52 -24.41
C THR A 95 -0.84 -1.78 -23.63
N TYR A 96 -1.08 -1.82 -22.32
CA TYR A 96 -0.59 -2.90 -21.44
C TYR A 96 -1.42 -4.17 -21.50
N GLY A 97 -2.62 -4.13 -22.09
CA GLY A 97 -3.51 -5.28 -22.23
C GLY A 97 -4.73 -5.20 -21.31
N LYS A 98 -5.33 -6.37 -21.05
CA LYS A 98 -6.55 -6.47 -20.25
C LYS A 98 -6.26 -6.92 -18.82
N TYR A 99 -6.89 -6.25 -17.87
CA TYR A 99 -6.73 -6.55 -16.43
C TYR A 99 -8.09 -6.63 -15.75
N SER A 100 -8.16 -7.43 -14.68
CA SER A 100 -9.35 -7.59 -13.85
C SER A 100 -8.94 -7.68 -12.39
N GLY A 101 -9.63 -6.95 -11.53
CA GLY A 101 -9.48 -7.02 -10.07
C GLY A 101 -10.67 -7.69 -9.41
N VAL A 102 -10.47 -8.22 -8.20
CA VAL A 102 -11.55 -8.73 -7.34
C VAL A 102 -12.16 -7.58 -6.57
N PRO A 103 -13.51 -7.45 -6.49
CA PRO A 103 -14.15 -6.36 -5.74
C PRO A 103 -13.85 -6.48 -4.24
N THR A 104 -12.93 -5.64 -3.76
CA THR A 104 -12.56 -5.59 -2.36
C THR A 104 -13.68 -4.98 -1.52
N GLY A 105 -13.90 -5.52 -0.30
CA GLY A 105 -14.94 -5.06 0.59
C GLY A 105 -16.35 -5.60 0.32
N HIS A 106 -16.52 -6.44 -0.69
CA HIS A 106 -17.79 -7.09 -1.02
C HIS A 106 -17.75 -8.58 -0.62
N ASP A 107 -18.92 -9.12 -0.25
CA ASP A 107 -19.10 -10.56 -0.16
C ASP A 107 -19.21 -11.15 -1.56
N VAL A 108 -18.21 -11.93 -1.94
CA VAL A 108 -18.18 -12.61 -3.22
C VAL A 108 -18.45 -14.09 -2.97
N SER A 109 -19.67 -14.52 -3.32
CA SER A 109 -20.18 -15.84 -3.01
C SER A 109 -19.49 -17.00 -3.75
N SER A 110 -18.60 -16.71 -4.71
CA SER A 110 -17.93 -17.72 -5.52
C SER A 110 -16.51 -17.31 -5.94
N ASN A 111 -15.54 -18.14 -5.61
CA ASN A 111 -14.16 -18.00 -6.07
C ASN A 111 -14.03 -18.20 -7.59
N ASP A 112 -14.94 -18.99 -8.20
CA ASP A 112 -14.87 -19.32 -9.62
C ASP A 112 -15.08 -18.08 -10.51
N ALA A 113 -15.88 -17.11 -10.07
CA ALA A 113 -16.10 -15.85 -10.77
C ALA A 113 -14.79 -15.06 -11.00
N PHE A 114 -13.78 -15.26 -10.17
CA PHE A 114 -12.53 -14.48 -10.16
C PHE A 114 -11.29 -15.31 -10.48
N ARG A 115 -11.46 -16.59 -10.81
CA ARG A 115 -10.34 -17.52 -11.06
C ARG A 115 -9.33 -16.98 -12.07
N ASP A 116 -9.81 -16.33 -13.13
CA ASP A 116 -9.00 -15.84 -14.24
C ASP A 116 -8.77 -14.31 -14.17
N SER A 117 -9.09 -13.67 -13.02
CA SER A 117 -8.70 -12.30 -12.74
C SER A 117 -7.17 -12.18 -12.60
N SER A 118 -6.65 -10.97 -12.78
CA SER A 118 -5.21 -10.71 -12.81
C SER A 118 -4.50 -11.20 -11.57
N ARG A 119 -3.46 -12.01 -11.76
CA ARG A 119 -2.61 -12.55 -10.68
C ARG A 119 -1.38 -11.68 -10.49
N PRO A 120 -0.83 -11.61 -9.27
CA PRO A 120 0.50 -11.05 -9.06
C PRO A 120 1.56 -11.72 -9.93
N ALA A 121 2.43 -10.93 -10.56
CA ALA A 121 3.54 -11.42 -11.39
C ALA A 121 4.76 -11.80 -10.52
N ILE A 122 4.53 -12.57 -9.46
CA ILE A 122 5.54 -13.02 -8.50
C ILE A 122 5.82 -14.50 -8.73
N THR A 123 7.10 -14.85 -8.74
CA THR A 123 7.61 -16.22 -8.86
C THR A 123 8.46 -16.59 -7.65
N SER A 124 8.85 -17.84 -7.55
CA SER A 124 9.73 -18.33 -6.48
C SER A 124 11.08 -17.61 -6.41
N THR A 125 11.53 -17.00 -7.51
CA THR A 125 12.80 -16.26 -7.61
C THR A 125 12.67 -14.76 -7.43
N THR A 126 11.44 -14.24 -7.33
CA THR A 126 11.20 -12.80 -7.09
C THR A 126 11.75 -12.43 -5.70
N PRO A 127 12.62 -11.40 -5.58
CA PRO A 127 13.13 -10.97 -4.29
C PRO A 127 12.01 -10.53 -3.33
N THR A 128 12.22 -10.72 -2.04
CA THR A 128 11.37 -10.14 -1.00
C THR A 128 12.00 -8.85 -0.51
N TYR A 129 11.33 -7.73 -0.74
CA TYR A 129 11.80 -6.41 -0.37
C TYR A 129 11.25 -5.98 1.00
N TRP A 130 12.13 -5.55 1.89
CA TRP A 130 11.75 -4.96 3.18
C TRP A 130 11.72 -3.43 3.13
N MET A 131 12.63 -2.84 2.32
CA MET A 131 12.65 -1.39 2.10
C MET A 131 13.35 -1.10 0.78
N ARG A 132 12.80 -0.17 0.02
CA ARG A 132 13.31 0.27 -1.28
C ARG A 132 13.67 1.76 -1.23
N ALA A 133 14.54 2.19 -2.14
CA ALA A 133 14.97 3.58 -2.20
C ALA A 133 13.82 4.54 -2.55
N SER A 134 12.89 4.12 -3.43
CA SER A 134 11.68 4.89 -3.75
C SER A 134 10.85 5.23 -2.52
N GLU A 135 10.69 4.28 -1.59
CA GLU A 135 10.00 4.54 -0.31
C GLU A 135 10.69 5.64 0.48
N VAL A 136 12.03 5.65 0.50
CA VAL A 136 12.79 6.67 1.22
C VAL A 136 12.53 8.05 0.64
N TYR A 137 12.52 8.19 -0.70
CA TYR A 137 12.21 9.47 -1.34
C TYR A 137 10.79 9.95 -1.02
N PHE A 138 9.79 9.08 -0.99
CA PHE A 138 8.45 9.46 -0.56
C PHE A 138 8.36 9.85 0.91
N LEU A 139 9.13 9.20 1.81
CA LEU A 139 9.24 9.62 3.20
C LEU A 139 9.91 11.00 3.35
N LEU A 140 10.93 11.29 2.52
CA LEU A 140 11.57 12.59 2.47
C LEU A 140 10.64 13.67 1.89
N ALA A 141 9.86 13.33 0.85
CA ALA A 141 8.87 14.23 0.27
C ALA A 141 7.81 14.64 1.30
N GLU A 142 7.29 13.68 2.06
CA GLU A 142 6.38 13.96 3.18
C GLU A 142 7.04 14.82 4.26
N ALA A 143 8.27 14.50 4.66
CA ALA A 143 8.99 15.26 5.66
C ALA A 143 9.23 16.71 5.22
N ALA A 144 9.60 16.92 3.93
CA ALA A 144 9.76 18.24 3.34
C ALA A 144 8.44 19.02 3.28
N LEU A 145 7.32 18.34 2.94
CA LEU A 145 5.97 18.92 2.96
C LEU A 145 5.60 19.44 4.36
N HIS A 146 6.04 18.73 5.40
CA HIS A 146 5.89 19.16 6.80
C HIS A 146 6.94 20.17 7.28
N GLY A 147 7.77 20.72 6.37
CA GLY A 147 8.75 21.75 6.70
C GLY A 147 10.04 21.21 7.35
N PHE A 148 10.39 19.94 7.17
CA PHE A 148 11.66 19.39 7.65
C PHE A 148 12.76 19.65 6.60
N ALA A 149 13.95 20.08 7.06
CA ALA A 149 15.09 20.33 6.17
C ALA A 149 15.80 19.02 5.80
N VAL A 150 15.27 18.28 4.84
CA VAL A 150 15.72 16.94 4.44
C VAL A 150 16.50 16.88 3.13
N GLY A 151 16.95 18.01 2.62
CA GLY A 151 17.86 18.07 1.46
C GLY A 151 17.17 18.15 0.10
N GLY A 152 15.90 18.56 0.06
CA GLY A 152 15.14 18.80 -1.17
C GLY A 152 13.80 19.44 -0.89
N THR A 153 13.10 19.88 -1.96
CA THR A 153 11.70 20.31 -1.87
C THR A 153 10.80 19.07 -1.88
N ALA A 154 9.58 19.21 -1.33
CA ALA A 154 8.60 18.14 -1.37
C ALA A 154 8.33 17.67 -2.81
N GLU A 155 8.25 18.60 -3.76
CA GLU A 155 8.06 18.33 -5.19
C GLU A 155 9.22 17.50 -5.76
N SER A 156 10.47 17.99 -5.66
CA SER A 156 11.63 17.30 -6.24
C SER A 156 11.85 15.90 -5.64
N LEU A 157 11.52 15.72 -4.35
CA LEU A 157 11.62 14.42 -3.68
C LEU A 157 10.48 13.47 -4.08
N TYR A 158 9.28 13.99 -4.32
CA TYR A 158 8.14 13.24 -4.85
C TYR A 158 8.42 12.72 -6.26
N GLU A 159 8.89 13.60 -7.16
CA GLU A 159 9.28 13.24 -8.53
C GLU A 159 10.41 12.20 -8.52
N LYS A 160 11.41 12.40 -7.67
CA LYS A 160 12.51 11.44 -7.50
C LYS A 160 12.04 10.10 -6.95
N GLY A 161 11.00 10.09 -6.10
CA GLY A 161 10.37 8.86 -5.63
C GLY A 161 9.72 8.06 -6.75
N ILE A 162 9.03 8.74 -7.68
CA ILE A 162 8.43 8.11 -8.87
C ILE A 162 9.53 7.59 -9.80
N GLU A 163 10.53 8.42 -10.11
CA GLU A 163 11.67 8.03 -10.95
C GLU A 163 12.36 6.78 -10.40
N MET A 164 12.67 6.78 -9.11
CA MET A 164 13.29 5.64 -8.43
C MET A 164 12.41 4.39 -8.48
N SER A 165 11.10 4.54 -8.24
CA SER A 165 10.16 3.42 -8.35
C SER A 165 10.09 2.85 -9.77
N PHE A 166 10.22 3.68 -10.81
CA PHE A 166 10.31 3.23 -12.19
C PHE A 166 11.60 2.46 -12.44
N GLU A 167 12.74 3.02 -12.03
CA GLU A 167 14.05 2.36 -12.14
C GLU A 167 14.08 0.99 -11.43
N GLU A 168 13.53 0.91 -10.22
CA GLU A 168 13.40 -0.32 -9.43
C GLU A 168 12.57 -1.41 -10.14
N ASN A 169 11.68 -1.01 -11.04
CA ASN A 169 10.83 -1.91 -11.82
C ASN A 169 11.28 -2.05 -13.29
N GLY A 170 12.46 -1.54 -13.65
CA GLY A 170 13.00 -1.63 -15.01
C GLY A 170 12.19 -0.85 -16.04
N ILE A 171 11.61 0.28 -15.63
CA ILE A 171 10.89 1.23 -16.48
C ILE A 171 11.85 2.39 -16.78
N ALA A 172 11.87 2.86 -18.02
CA ALA A 172 12.77 3.92 -18.42
C ALA A 172 12.44 5.26 -17.74
N SER A 173 13.47 5.98 -17.30
CA SER A 173 13.31 7.31 -16.67
C SER A 173 12.65 8.33 -17.59
N SER A 174 12.76 8.15 -18.91
CA SER A 174 12.08 8.98 -19.90
C SER A 174 10.54 8.93 -19.80
N GLU A 175 9.97 7.88 -19.22
CA GLU A 175 8.52 7.76 -19.03
C GLU A 175 7.99 8.59 -17.85
N VAL A 176 8.85 9.09 -16.97
CA VAL A 176 8.45 9.84 -15.77
C VAL A 176 7.74 11.14 -16.13
N ALA A 177 8.30 11.92 -17.06
CA ALA A 177 7.74 13.21 -17.45
C ALA A 177 6.33 13.06 -18.06
N ASP A 178 6.15 12.08 -18.94
CA ASP A 178 4.85 11.78 -19.56
C ASP A 178 3.84 11.30 -18.51
N TYR A 179 4.27 10.43 -17.59
CA TYR A 179 3.45 9.97 -16.49
C TYR A 179 2.99 11.13 -15.58
N MET A 180 3.91 12.01 -15.21
CA MET A 180 3.64 13.17 -14.35
C MET A 180 2.71 14.21 -15.00
N SER A 181 2.79 14.37 -16.33
CA SER A 181 2.00 15.35 -17.08
C SER A 181 0.71 14.78 -17.67
N SER A 182 0.44 13.49 -17.52
CA SER A 182 -0.67 12.81 -18.20
C SER A 182 -2.06 13.34 -17.84
N GLY A 183 -2.24 13.95 -16.65
CA GLY A 183 -3.54 14.36 -16.15
C GLY A 183 -4.48 13.20 -15.81
N LEU A 184 -4.02 11.97 -15.93
CA LEU A 184 -4.79 10.77 -15.60
C LEU A 184 -5.02 10.66 -14.10
N LYS A 185 -6.10 9.99 -13.72
CA LYS A 185 -6.55 9.83 -12.34
C LYS A 185 -7.11 8.42 -12.15
N PRO A 186 -7.28 7.96 -10.90
CA PRO A 186 -7.89 6.67 -10.62
C PRO A 186 -9.25 6.53 -11.27
N SER A 187 -9.54 5.36 -11.82
CA SER A 187 -10.78 5.08 -12.53
C SER A 187 -11.88 4.57 -11.59
N ALA A 188 -13.12 4.68 -12.02
CA ALA A 188 -14.20 3.89 -11.48
C ALA A 188 -13.94 2.39 -11.73
N TYR A 189 -14.54 1.55 -10.92
CA TYR A 189 -14.47 0.09 -11.04
C TYR A 189 -15.86 -0.47 -11.25
N SER A 190 -15.99 -1.37 -12.23
CA SER A 190 -17.22 -2.13 -12.47
C SER A 190 -16.90 -3.60 -12.72
N PHE A 191 -17.67 -4.48 -12.12
CA PHE A 191 -17.59 -5.92 -12.36
C PHE A 191 -18.99 -6.53 -12.32
N HIS A 192 -19.47 -6.96 -13.48
CA HIS A 192 -20.81 -7.51 -13.65
C HIS A 192 -20.73 -8.92 -14.23
N LEU A 193 -21.22 -9.90 -13.49
CA LEU A 193 -21.26 -11.29 -13.90
C LEU A 193 -22.65 -11.87 -13.60
N THR A 194 -23.32 -12.39 -14.65
CA THR A 194 -24.68 -12.91 -14.54
C THR A 194 -24.74 -14.20 -13.72
N ASN A 195 -23.71 -15.04 -13.82
CA ASN A 195 -23.65 -16.32 -13.13
C ASN A 195 -22.23 -16.63 -12.61
N PRO A 196 -21.98 -16.72 -11.29
CA PRO A 196 -22.91 -16.39 -10.21
C PRO A 196 -23.17 -14.88 -10.18
N GLY A 197 -24.35 -14.42 -9.85
CA GLY A 197 -24.70 -13.00 -9.90
C GLY A 197 -23.77 -12.13 -9.03
N VAL A 198 -22.79 -11.49 -9.66
CA VAL A 198 -21.93 -10.47 -9.06
C VAL A 198 -22.16 -9.16 -9.79
N ASN A 199 -22.55 -8.13 -9.07
CA ASN A 199 -22.88 -6.83 -9.64
C ASN A 199 -22.33 -5.74 -8.74
N VAL A 200 -21.16 -5.21 -9.08
CA VAL A 200 -20.40 -4.23 -8.28
C VAL A 200 -20.01 -3.06 -9.15
N ASP A 201 -20.42 -1.86 -8.73
CA ASP A 201 -19.98 -0.58 -9.27
C ASP A 201 -19.46 0.28 -8.13
N VAL A 202 -18.23 0.78 -8.29
CA VAL A 202 -17.60 1.69 -7.34
C VAL A 202 -17.10 2.91 -8.11
N PRO A 203 -17.53 4.13 -7.75
CA PRO A 203 -17.04 5.35 -8.40
C PRO A 203 -15.53 5.53 -8.13
N ALA A 204 -14.89 6.40 -8.90
CA ALA A 204 -13.52 6.81 -8.61
C ALA A 204 -13.44 7.40 -7.19
N VAL A 205 -12.49 6.92 -6.39
CA VAL A 205 -12.39 7.29 -4.97
C VAL A 205 -11.65 8.61 -4.74
N THR A 206 -10.97 9.10 -5.77
CA THR A 206 -10.22 10.37 -5.73
C THR A 206 -10.03 10.95 -7.13
N GLU A 207 -9.87 12.27 -7.19
CA GLU A 207 -9.51 13.03 -8.40
C GLU A 207 -8.01 13.33 -8.48
N ALA A 208 -7.19 12.77 -7.60
CA ALA A 208 -5.77 13.04 -7.54
C ALA A 208 -5.05 12.57 -8.82
N THR A 209 -4.44 13.52 -9.52
CA THR A 209 -3.52 13.23 -10.65
C THR A 209 -2.11 12.98 -10.13
N THR A 210 -1.21 12.53 -11.00
CA THR A 210 0.21 12.35 -10.67
C THR A 210 0.99 13.67 -10.62
N ALA A 211 0.49 14.74 -11.25
CA ALA A 211 1.14 16.05 -11.29
C ALA A 211 1.21 16.70 -9.90
N TRP A 212 2.33 17.36 -9.59
CA TRP A 212 2.52 18.07 -8.34
C TRP A 212 1.72 19.38 -8.34
N SER A 213 0.56 19.38 -7.69
CA SER A 213 -0.35 20.52 -7.62
C SER A 213 -1.33 20.36 -6.47
N GLY A 214 -1.98 21.47 -6.08
CA GLY A 214 -3.02 21.49 -5.07
C GLY A 214 -2.53 21.94 -3.69
N THR A 215 -3.38 21.81 -2.70
CA THR A 215 -3.12 22.09 -1.28
C THR A 215 -2.11 21.10 -0.69
N ASP A 216 -1.59 21.37 0.49
CA ASP A 216 -0.65 20.44 1.15
C ASP A 216 -1.30 19.11 1.48
N GLU A 217 -2.60 19.07 1.77
CA GLU A 217 -3.32 17.79 1.99
C GLU A 217 -3.45 16.99 0.68
N GLU A 218 -3.76 17.64 -0.45
CA GLU A 218 -3.80 16.99 -1.77
C GLU A 218 -2.41 16.50 -2.21
N LYS A 219 -1.36 17.26 -1.89
CA LYS A 219 0.03 16.83 -2.12
C LYS A 219 0.41 15.64 -1.25
N LEU A 220 -0.02 15.62 0.02
CA LEU A 220 0.16 14.47 0.89
C LEU A 220 -0.54 13.23 0.32
N GLU A 221 -1.79 13.36 -0.14
CA GLU A 221 -2.51 12.29 -0.82
C GLU A 221 -1.71 11.73 -1.98
N LYS A 222 -1.17 12.59 -2.86
CA LYS A 222 -0.36 12.19 -4.03
C LYS A 222 0.91 11.44 -3.62
N ILE A 223 1.63 11.94 -2.60
CA ILE A 223 2.81 11.24 -2.05
C ILE A 223 2.41 9.84 -1.57
N MET A 224 1.32 9.74 -0.81
CA MET A 224 0.89 8.46 -0.23
C MET A 224 0.37 7.48 -1.28
N ILE A 225 -0.32 7.95 -2.32
CA ILE A 225 -0.72 7.11 -3.46
C ILE A 225 0.51 6.51 -4.15
N GLN A 226 1.48 7.34 -4.52
CA GLN A 226 2.68 6.88 -5.22
C GLN A 226 3.55 5.98 -4.34
N LYS A 227 3.65 6.29 -3.05
CA LYS A 227 4.31 5.43 -2.07
C LYS A 227 3.61 4.08 -1.94
N TRP A 228 2.26 4.05 -1.87
CA TRP A 228 1.48 2.83 -1.79
C TRP A 228 1.68 1.92 -3.01
N ILE A 229 1.70 2.50 -4.21
CA ILE A 229 2.00 1.76 -5.44
C ILE A 229 3.44 1.21 -5.39
N ALA A 230 4.42 2.03 -4.99
CA ALA A 230 5.82 1.63 -4.91
C ALA A 230 6.10 0.56 -3.83
N LEU A 231 5.29 0.52 -2.77
CA LEU A 231 5.41 -0.48 -1.70
C LEU A 231 4.98 -1.90 -2.13
N TYR A 232 4.30 -2.06 -3.28
CA TYR A 232 3.89 -3.40 -3.72
C TYR A 232 5.10 -4.34 -3.89
N PRO A 233 5.07 -5.58 -3.34
CA PRO A 233 3.98 -6.25 -2.65
C PRO A 233 4.06 -6.17 -1.10
N ASN A 234 4.74 -5.18 -0.50
CA ASN A 234 4.86 -5.02 0.95
C ASN A 234 3.55 -4.49 1.57
N GLY A 235 2.53 -5.34 1.64
CA GLY A 235 1.21 -4.98 2.14
C GLY A 235 1.19 -4.57 3.61
N GLN A 236 2.10 -5.09 4.44
CA GLN A 236 2.18 -4.74 5.86
C GLN A 236 2.55 -3.26 6.06
N GLU A 237 3.53 -2.76 5.32
CA GLU A 237 3.92 -1.36 5.39
C GLU A 237 2.85 -0.46 4.75
N ALA A 238 2.30 -0.88 3.60
CA ALA A 238 1.21 -0.17 2.94
C ALA A 238 -0.01 0.01 3.85
N TRP A 239 -0.44 -1.05 4.55
CA TRP A 239 -1.52 -0.98 5.54
C TRP A 239 -1.18 -0.08 6.72
N THR A 240 0.08 -0.07 7.16
CA THR A 240 0.50 0.80 8.27
C THR A 240 0.46 2.27 7.88
N GLU A 241 0.88 2.62 6.67
CA GLU A 241 0.80 3.99 6.16
C GLU A 241 -0.65 4.43 5.92
N TYR A 242 -1.51 3.55 5.38
CA TYR A 242 -2.94 3.79 5.28
C TYR A 242 -3.56 4.15 6.63
N ARG A 243 -3.28 3.37 7.68
CA ARG A 243 -3.79 3.67 9.03
C ARG A 243 -3.29 5.00 9.56
N ARG A 244 -2.03 5.34 9.28
CA ARG A 244 -1.40 6.58 9.75
C ARG A 244 -1.94 7.82 9.04
N THR A 245 -2.18 7.74 7.73
CA THR A 245 -2.44 8.91 6.88
C THR A 245 -3.87 9.00 6.36
N GLY A 246 -4.60 7.89 6.30
CA GLY A 246 -5.89 7.76 5.61
C GLY A 246 -5.76 7.61 4.09
N TYR A 247 -4.53 7.49 3.57
CA TYR A 247 -4.27 7.38 2.14
C TYR A 247 -3.51 6.09 1.77
N PRO A 248 -3.72 5.59 0.53
CA PRO A 248 -4.68 6.08 -0.47
C PRO A 248 -6.12 5.84 -0.03
N LYS A 249 -7.07 6.57 -0.60
CA LYS A 249 -8.50 6.23 -0.45
C LYS A 249 -8.75 4.90 -1.17
N LEU A 250 -9.33 3.94 -0.46
CA LEU A 250 -9.60 2.60 -0.98
C LEU A 250 -11.11 2.40 -1.15
N HIS A 251 -11.50 1.38 -1.90
CA HIS A 251 -12.90 0.98 -1.98
C HIS A 251 -13.40 0.59 -0.59
N SER A 252 -14.55 1.11 -0.19
CA SER A 252 -15.15 0.88 1.13
C SER A 252 -15.57 -0.57 1.33
N VAL A 253 -15.60 -1.00 2.59
CA VAL A 253 -16.15 -2.32 2.96
C VAL A 253 -17.66 -2.24 2.98
N VAL A 254 -18.30 -2.82 1.96
CA VAL A 254 -19.76 -2.86 1.83
C VAL A 254 -20.36 -3.97 2.69
N THR A 255 -19.73 -5.13 2.71
CA THR A 255 -20.16 -6.27 3.53
C THR A 255 -19.26 -6.41 4.76
N ASN A 256 -19.80 -6.01 5.91
CA ASN A 256 -19.06 -5.97 7.17
C ASN A 256 -19.67 -6.92 8.20
N TYR A 257 -18.98 -8.03 8.46
CA TYR A 257 -19.37 -9.05 9.43
C TYR A 257 -18.79 -8.84 10.84
N SER A 258 -18.21 -7.66 11.11
CA SER A 258 -17.54 -7.41 12.40
C SER A 258 -18.50 -7.17 13.58
N ASN A 259 -19.81 -7.12 13.35
CA ASN A 259 -20.82 -6.81 14.37
C ASN A 259 -20.56 -5.48 15.11
N GLY A 260 -20.12 -4.46 14.37
CA GLY A 260 -19.80 -3.13 14.92
C GLY A 260 -18.46 -3.01 15.62
N GLU A 261 -17.60 -4.03 15.50
CA GLU A 261 -16.22 -3.96 16.03
C GLU A 261 -15.30 -3.10 15.17
N VAL A 262 -15.54 -3.11 13.86
CA VAL A 262 -14.78 -2.35 12.86
C VAL A 262 -15.74 -1.48 12.07
N ASP A 263 -15.41 -0.20 11.95
CA ASP A 263 -16.12 0.72 11.07
C ASP A 263 -15.76 0.43 9.60
N SER A 264 -16.76 0.42 8.71
CA SER A 264 -16.57 0.08 7.29
C SER A 264 -15.72 1.09 6.52
N GLU A 265 -15.78 2.38 6.89
CA GLU A 265 -15.02 3.45 6.23
C GLU A 265 -13.58 3.53 6.76
N VAL A 266 -13.44 3.32 8.07
CA VAL A 266 -12.14 3.43 8.76
C VAL A 266 -11.32 2.14 8.62
N GLY A 267 -11.97 1.00 8.53
CA GLY A 267 -11.34 -0.31 8.38
C GLY A 267 -10.64 -0.84 9.65
N ILE A 268 -9.93 -1.94 9.48
CA ILE A 268 -9.17 -2.59 10.56
C ILE A 268 -7.96 -1.74 10.93
N ARG A 269 -7.82 -1.39 12.21
CA ARG A 269 -6.74 -0.54 12.75
C ARG A 269 -5.62 -1.32 13.43
N ARG A 270 -5.91 -2.52 13.93
CA ARG A 270 -4.94 -3.40 14.58
C ARG A 270 -5.40 -4.85 14.58
N MET A 271 -4.46 -5.75 14.80
CA MET A 271 -4.81 -7.11 15.17
C MET A 271 -5.22 -7.16 16.66
N ARG A 272 -6.26 -7.92 16.99
CA ARG A 272 -6.61 -8.19 18.39
C ARG A 272 -5.52 -8.98 19.09
N PHE A 273 -5.42 -8.83 20.40
CA PHE A 273 -4.57 -9.72 21.18
C PHE A 273 -5.06 -11.17 21.09
N PRO A 274 -4.17 -12.16 21.15
CA PRO A 274 -4.56 -13.56 21.16
C PRO A 274 -5.53 -13.84 22.31
N THR A 275 -6.59 -14.59 22.03
CA THR A 275 -7.47 -15.17 23.03
C THR A 275 -6.94 -16.56 23.34
N ASN A 276 -5.98 -16.67 24.24
CA ASN A 276 -5.44 -17.97 24.61
C ASN A 276 -6.07 -18.44 25.92
N LYS A 277 -6.67 -19.63 25.92
CA LYS A 277 -7.31 -20.23 27.09
C LYS A 277 -6.32 -20.95 28.02
N SER A 278 -5.07 -21.10 27.61
CA SER A 278 -4.04 -21.87 28.35
C SER A 278 -2.84 -21.02 28.78
N THR A 279 -3.05 -19.75 29.01
CA THR A 279 -1.98 -18.82 29.40
C THR A 279 -1.66 -18.93 30.89
N SER A 280 -0.39 -18.78 31.23
CA SER A 280 0.06 -18.66 32.62
C SER A 280 -0.52 -17.39 33.28
N ALA A 281 -0.50 -17.33 34.60
CA ALA A 281 -0.91 -16.12 35.33
C ALA A 281 -0.10 -14.90 34.92
N GLU A 282 1.18 -15.08 34.60
CA GLU A 282 2.06 -14.02 34.09
C GLU A 282 1.61 -13.51 32.71
N ASP A 283 1.29 -14.40 31.77
CA ASP A 283 0.79 -14.01 30.45
C ASP A 283 -0.53 -13.24 30.53
N ILE A 284 -1.43 -13.67 31.43
CA ILE A 284 -2.70 -12.98 31.70
C ILE A 284 -2.44 -11.57 32.22
N ALA A 285 -1.54 -11.42 33.20
CA ALA A 285 -1.20 -10.11 33.76
C ALA A 285 -0.54 -9.19 32.73
N ASN A 286 0.33 -9.72 31.87
CA ASN A 286 0.98 -8.99 30.78
C ASN A 286 -0.07 -8.55 29.73
N LEU A 287 -1.00 -9.42 29.37
CA LEU A 287 -2.08 -9.11 28.43
C LEU A 287 -3.01 -8.02 28.99
N GLU A 288 -3.38 -8.10 30.26
CA GLU A 288 -4.19 -7.09 30.95
C GLU A 288 -3.47 -5.72 31.00
N SER A 289 -2.17 -5.72 31.27
CA SER A 289 -1.34 -4.52 31.25
C SER A 289 -1.26 -3.91 29.84
N ALA A 290 -1.08 -4.74 28.81
CA ALA A 290 -1.08 -4.30 27.43
C ALA A 290 -2.43 -3.73 26.97
N ARG A 291 -3.55 -4.31 27.40
CA ARG A 291 -4.90 -3.80 27.13
C ARG A 291 -5.13 -2.41 27.72
N LYS A 292 -4.60 -2.11 28.87
CA LYS A 292 -4.70 -0.78 29.51
C LYS A 292 -4.01 0.31 28.71
N LEU A 293 -3.04 -0.04 27.86
CA LEU A 293 -2.35 0.89 26.97
C LEU A 293 -3.16 1.20 25.70
N LEU A 294 -4.23 0.45 25.43
CA LEU A 294 -5.10 0.71 24.28
C LEU A 294 -5.97 1.94 24.54
N ARG A 295 -6.20 2.74 23.50
CA ARG A 295 -7.15 3.86 23.56
C ARG A 295 -8.54 3.35 23.87
N GLY A 296 -9.13 3.87 24.95
CA GLY A 296 -10.43 3.42 25.45
C GLY A 296 -10.44 2.02 26.07
N GLY A 297 -9.27 1.37 26.24
CA GLY A 297 -9.13 0.07 26.88
C GLY A 297 -9.76 -1.12 26.13
N LEU A 298 -10.30 -0.91 24.94
CA LEU A 298 -11.04 -1.94 24.19
C LEU A 298 -10.09 -2.71 23.25
N ASP A 299 -10.01 -4.02 23.44
CA ASP A 299 -9.28 -4.94 22.57
C ASP A 299 -10.14 -5.30 21.34
N LYS A 300 -10.33 -4.32 20.45
CA LYS A 300 -11.08 -4.47 19.19
C LYS A 300 -10.16 -4.25 18.00
N ALA A 301 -10.50 -4.85 16.87
CA ALA A 301 -9.75 -4.65 15.62
C ALA A 301 -9.87 -3.20 15.09
N GLY A 302 -10.93 -2.47 15.42
CA GLY A 302 -11.11 -1.06 15.11
C GLY A 302 -10.42 -0.09 16.08
N THR A 303 -9.82 -0.56 17.19
CA THR A 303 -9.14 0.32 18.15
C THR A 303 -7.85 0.89 17.57
N ARG A 304 -7.73 2.22 17.54
CA ARG A 304 -6.53 2.91 17.02
C ARG A 304 -5.32 2.70 17.93
N LEU A 305 -4.15 2.60 17.32
CA LEU A 305 -2.87 2.59 18.02
C LEU A 305 -2.47 4.03 18.40
N TRP A 306 -1.53 4.18 19.34
CA TRP A 306 -1.10 5.48 19.88
C TRP A 306 -0.55 6.45 18.82
N TRP A 307 0.03 5.93 17.73
CA TRP A 307 0.58 6.72 16.63
C TRP A 307 -0.45 7.00 15.51
N ASP A 308 -1.59 6.33 15.51
CA ASP A 308 -2.68 6.47 14.56
C ASP A 308 -3.60 7.61 15.00
N ASN A 309 -3.15 8.86 14.80
CA ASN A 309 -3.73 10.08 15.36
C ASN A 309 -4.30 11.05 14.35
N LYS A 310 -4.05 10.89 13.06
CA LYS A 310 -4.66 11.75 12.06
C LYS A 310 -6.18 11.52 12.08
N ASN A 311 -6.94 12.60 12.19
CA ASN A 311 -8.39 12.54 12.01
C ASN A 311 -8.66 12.40 10.51
N HIS A 312 -9.33 11.35 10.10
CA HIS A 312 -9.74 11.10 8.73
C HIS A 312 -11.26 11.18 8.65
#